data_31d1b0e4c0494516fce3488e9335ff4e
#
_entry.id   31d1b0e4c0494516fce3488e9335ff4e
#
_cell.length_a   1.000
_cell.length_b   1.000
_cell.length_c   1.000
_cell.angle_alpha   90.00
_cell.angle_beta   90.00
_cell.angle_gamma   90.00
#
_symmetry.space_group_name_H-M   'P 1'
#
loop_
_entity.id
_entity.type
_entity.pdbx_description
1 polymer ?
#
loop_
_entity_poly.entity_id
_entity_poly.type
_entity_poly.pdbx_seq_one_letter_code
_entity_poly.pdbx_strand_id
1 'polypeptide(L)'
;MKKLNICIDIDGTITDPYYWLSYANNYFNSNISENQVTSYDISKVLNIKQNDYLEFYEKFKFEIHTNQKLRPDVKDILDELYKFNNLYFVTAREKSLELVTFLYLLNHEIPFDEIYILGTHNKVPKAKDLICDIFIEDSYDNAIELSNSGFKVILIDTNYNRLPLNHNIIRAHNWMEISQIITEISIEKEAI
;
A
#
# COMPACT_ATOMS: atom_id res chain seq x y z
N MET A 1 25.00 6.11 -6.09
CA MET A 1 23.98 5.04 -6.03
C MET A 1 23.15 5.09 -7.31
N LYS A 2 22.86 3.92 -7.91
CA LYS A 2 21.99 3.86 -9.09
C LYS A 2 20.57 4.23 -8.67
N LYS A 3 19.95 5.17 -9.39
CA LYS A 3 18.58 5.62 -9.12
C LYS A 3 17.61 4.46 -9.37
N LEU A 4 16.80 4.09 -8.36
CA LEU A 4 15.80 3.04 -8.45
C LEU A 4 14.43 3.62 -8.80
N ASN A 5 13.62 2.83 -9.52
CA ASN A 5 12.19 3.08 -9.71
C ASN A 5 11.43 2.29 -8.63
N ILE A 6 10.91 3.00 -7.63
CA ILE A 6 10.19 2.41 -6.50
C ILE A 6 8.70 2.66 -6.70
N CYS A 7 7.93 1.58 -6.88
CA CYS A 7 6.48 1.63 -6.92
C CYS A 7 5.92 1.38 -5.52
N ILE A 8 4.92 2.15 -5.11
CA ILE A 8 4.41 2.16 -3.75
C ILE A 8 2.89 2.11 -3.80
N ASP A 9 2.28 1.15 -3.11
CA ASP A 9 0.84 1.20 -2.84
C ASP A 9 0.51 2.24 -1.78
N ILE A 10 -0.77 2.60 -1.65
CA ILE A 10 -1.23 3.64 -0.72
C ILE A 10 -1.92 3.02 0.51
N ASP A 11 -3.04 2.31 0.29
CA ASP A 11 -3.93 1.87 1.34
C ASP A 11 -3.34 0.72 2.15
N GLY A 12 -3.09 0.93 3.45
CA GLY A 12 -2.42 -0.05 4.29
C GLY A 12 -0.90 -0.09 4.12
N THR A 13 -0.34 0.52 3.07
CA THR A 13 1.10 0.59 2.80
C THR A 13 1.72 1.86 3.38
N ILE A 14 1.34 3.04 2.89
CA ILE A 14 1.76 4.32 3.50
C ILE A 14 0.78 4.80 4.57
N THR A 15 -0.47 4.30 4.53
CA THR A 15 -1.51 4.65 5.50
C THR A 15 -1.71 3.53 6.51
N ASP A 16 -2.34 3.85 7.64
CA ASP A 16 -2.78 2.88 8.64
C ASP A 16 -3.66 1.81 7.97
N PRO A 17 -3.38 0.50 8.12
CA PRO A 17 -4.13 -0.56 7.46
C PRO A 17 -5.55 -0.75 8.01
N TYR A 18 -5.87 -0.14 9.15
CA TYR A 18 -7.16 -0.25 9.83
C TYR A 18 -7.97 1.05 9.79
N TYR A 19 -7.61 2.02 8.93
CA TYR A 19 -8.22 3.35 8.81
C TYR A 19 -9.74 3.33 8.60
N TRP A 20 -10.28 2.26 8.03
CA TRP A 20 -11.71 2.06 7.75
C TRP A 20 -12.49 1.52 8.96
N LEU A 21 -11.79 0.93 9.96
CA LEU A 21 -12.39 0.08 10.99
C LEU A 21 -13.38 0.83 11.90
N SER A 22 -13.07 2.06 12.30
CA SER A 22 -13.96 2.88 13.12
C SER A 22 -15.27 3.23 12.39
N TYR A 23 -15.18 3.52 11.09
CA TYR A 23 -16.36 3.79 10.25
C TYR A 23 -17.24 2.55 10.13
N ALA A 24 -16.62 1.38 9.89
CA ALA A 24 -17.34 0.13 9.78
C ALA A 24 -17.99 -0.29 11.11
N ASN A 25 -17.28 -0.19 12.22
CA ASN A 25 -17.82 -0.49 13.54
C ASN A 25 -19.04 0.39 13.86
N ASN A 26 -18.98 1.68 13.56
CA ASN A 26 -20.10 2.60 13.77
C ASN A 26 -21.29 2.28 12.85
N TYR A 27 -21.04 2.00 11.57
CA TYR A 27 -22.09 1.76 10.58
C TYR A 27 -22.83 0.44 10.81
N PHE A 28 -22.08 -0.64 11.10
CA PHE A 28 -22.64 -1.98 11.31
C PHE A 28 -22.95 -2.30 12.78
N ASN A 29 -22.78 -1.33 13.69
CA ASN A 29 -22.94 -1.53 15.13
C ASN A 29 -22.13 -2.74 15.65
N SER A 30 -20.88 -2.85 15.19
CA SER A 30 -19.93 -3.88 15.57
C SER A 30 -18.84 -3.31 16.49
N ASN A 31 -18.01 -4.18 17.06
CA ASN A 31 -16.91 -3.79 17.93
C ASN A 31 -15.69 -4.67 17.62
N ILE A 32 -15.23 -4.61 16.36
CA ILE A 32 -14.09 -5.36 15.88
C ILE A 32 -12.83 -4.56 16.20
N SER A 33 -11.83 -5.22 16.80
CA SER A 33 -10.50 -4.67 17.05
C SER A 33 -9.54 -5.00 15.90
N GLU A 34 -8.44 -4.25 15.77
CA GLU A 34 -7.41 -4.47 14.76
C GLU A 34 -6.88 -5.91 14.74
N ASN A 35 -6.72 -6.54 15.92
CA ASN A 35 -6.25 -7.92 16.04
C ASN A 35 -7.21 -8.95 15.43
N GLN A 36 -8.47 -8.61 15.23
CA GLN A 36 -9.48 -9.44 14.60
C GLN A 36 -9.53 -9.26 13.07
N VAL A 37 -8.83 -8.26 12.53
CA VAL A 37 -8.73 -8.03 11.09
C VAL A 37 -7.67 -8.98 10.50
N THR A 38 -8.04 -10.24 10.30
CA THR A 38 -7.16 -11.32 9.82
C THR A 38 -7.40 -11.68 8.35
N SER A 39 -8.21 -10.93 7.65
CA SER A 39 -8.48 -11.06 6.22
C SER A 39 -8.40 -9.72 5.54
N TYR A 40 -7.84 -9.68 4.33
CA TYR A 40 -7.87 -8.50 3.46
C TYR A 40 -9.31 -8.14 3.02
N ASP A 41 -10.18 -9.15 2.89
CA ASP A 41 -11.59 -8.98 2.57
C ASP A 41 -12.37 -8.50 3.79
N ILE A 42 -12.70 -7.22 3.82
CA ILE A 42 -13.42 -6.54 4.91
C ILE A 42 -14.79 -7.17 5.16
N SER A 43 -15.48 -7.63 4.12
CA SER A 43 -16.80 -8.27 4.27
C SER A 43 -16.72 -9.56 5.11
N LYS A 44 -15.64 -10.31 4.97
CA LYS A 44 -15.36 -11.50 5.79
C LYS A 44 -15.05 -11.15 7.24
N VAL A 45 -14.24 -10.09 7.45
CA VAL A 45 -13.92 -9.60 8.81
C VAL A 45 -15.18 -9.20 9.56
N LEU A 46 -16.09 -8.49 8.89
CA LEU A 46 -17.35 -8.00 9.45
C LEU A 46 -18.45 -9.07 9.49
N ASN A 47 -18.24 -10.21 8.81
CA ASN A 47 -19.24 -11.26 8.62
C ASN A 47 -20.57 -10.73 8.02
N ILE A 48 -20.44 -9.90 6.98
CA ILE A 48 -21.55 -9.28 6.24
C ILE A 48 -21.57 -9.74 4.78
N LYS A 49 -22.67 -9.46 4.07
CA LYS A 49 -22.74 -9.70 2.63
C LYS A 49 -21.89 -8.68 1.87
N GLN A 50 -21.35 -9.08 0.72
CA GLN A 50 -20.57 -8.20 -0.14
C GLN A 50 -21.33 -6.92 -0.54
N ASN A 51 -22.65 -7.03 -0.80
CA ASN A 51 -23.46 -5.86 -1.16
C ASN A 51 -23.55 -4.85 -0.01
N ASP A 52 -23.66 -5.33 1.24
CA ASP A 52 -23.74 -4.43 2.42
C ASP A 52 -22.39 -3.69 2.59
N TYR A 53 -21.26 -4.38 2.32
CA TYR A 53 -19.94 -3.75 2.28
C TYR A 53 -19.85 -2.69 1.16
N LEU A 54 -20.34 -2.98 -0.05
CA LEU A 54 -20.31 -2.03 -1.16
C LEU A 54 -21.13 -0.77 -0.86
N GLU A 55 -22.32 -0.91 -0.25
CA GLU A 55 -23.14 0.23 0.19
C GLU A 55 -22.41 1.09 1.23
N PHE A 56 -21.79 0.44 2.21
CA PHE A 56 -20.96 1.12 3.20
C PHE A 56 -19.81 1.87 2.55
N TYR A 57 -19.05 1.21 1.68
CA TYR A 57 -17.89 1.80 1.01
C TYR A 57 -18.30 3.00 0.15
N GLU A 58 -19.33 2.87 -0.69
CA GLU A 58 -19.84 3.95 -1.52
C GLU A 58 -20.26 5.17 -0.68
N LYS A 59 -20.85 4.94 0.49
CA LYS A 59 -21.27 6.00 1.38
C LYS A 59 -20.12 6.77 2.02
N PHE A 60 -19.03 6.08 2.38
CA PHE A 60 -17.97 6.65 3.19
C PHE A 60 -16.62 6.78 2.49
N LYS A 61 -16.44 6.25 1.28
CA LYS A 61 -15.14 6.18 0.59
C LYS A 61 -14.38 7.51 0.55
N PHE A 62 -15.06 8.61 0.25
CA PHE A 62 -14.41 9.93 0.21
C PHE A 62 -13.92 10.36 1.59
N GLU A 63 -14.74 10.20 2.61
CA GLU A 63 -14.39 10.57 3.98
C GLU A 63 -13.27 9.68 4.53
N ILE A 64 -13.39 8.37 4.34
CA ILE A 64 -12.39 7.38 4.74
C ILE A 64 -11.02 7.72 4.13
N HIS A 65 -10.95 7.92 2.80
CA HIS A 65 -9.70 8.18 2.12
C HIS A 65 -9.13 9.59 2.32
N THR A 66 -9.97 10.55 2.74
CA THR A 66 -9.50 11.89 3.12
C THR A 66 -8.87 11.91 4.52
N ASN A 67 -9.45 11.14 5.46
CA ASN A 67 -9.11 11.23 6.89
C ASN A 67 -8.17 10.11 7.37
N GLN A 68 -7.72 9.21 6.50
CA GLN A 68 -6.79 8.16 6.89
C GLN A 68 -5.47 8.73 7.40
N LYS A 69 -4.86 8.04 8.37
CA LYS A 69 -3.58 8.45 8.95
C LYS A 69 -2.42 7.80 8.19
N LEU A 70 -1.31 8.50 8.11
CA LEU A 70 -0.04 7.89 7.68
C LEU A 70 0.45 6.89 8.75
N ARG A 71 1.15 5.84 8.29
CA ARG A 71 1.96 5.01 9.20
C ARG A 71 3.11 5.86 9.78
N PRO A 72 3.63 5.48 10.96
CA PRO A 72 4.81 6.15 11.52
C PRO A 72 5.98 6.20 10.53
N ASP A 73 6.75 7.26 10.57
CA ASP A 73 8.00 7.49 9.84
C ASP A 73 7.88 7.56 8.30
N VAL A 74 6.69 7.36 7.72
CA VAL A 74 6.47 7.34 6.26
C VAL A 74 7.00 8.61 5.59
N LYS A 75 6.59 9.78 6.11
CA LYS A 75 6.95 11.07 5.50
C LYS A 75 8.45 11.26 5.44
N ASP A 76 9.13 11.10 6.58
CA ASP A 76 10.57 11.34 6.69
C ASP A 76 11.37 10.36 5.80
N ILE A 77 10.94 9.10 5.76
CA ILE A 77 11.61 8.09 4.94
C ILE A 77 11.37 8.34 3.45
N LEU A 78 10.17 8.70 3.04
CA LEU A 78 9.89 9.03 1.64
C LEU A 78 10.67 10.28 1.19
N ASP A 79 10.83 11.29 2.05
CA ASP A 79 11.66 12.45 1.78
C ASP A 79 13.13 12.06 1.53
N GLU A 80 13.67 11.13 2.32
CA GLU A 80 15.05 10.65 2.12
C GLU A 80 15.18 9.79 0.85
N LEU A 81 14.22 8.89 0.59
CA LEU A 81 14.24 8.04 -0.59
C LEU A 81 14.10 8.85 -1.88
N TYR A 82 13.29 9.90 -1.88
CA TYR A 82 13.04 10.74 -3.05
C TYR A 82 14.27 11.50 -3.54
N LYS A 83 15.22 11.79 -2.63
CA LYS A 83 16.48 12.47 -3.00
C LYS A 83 17.32 11.66 -4.00
N PHE A 84 17.18 10.34 -4.00
CA PHE A 84 18.05 9.42 -4.75
C PHE A 84 17.29 8.46 -5.68
N ASN A 85 15.96 8.40 -5.61
CA ASN A 85 15.13 7.46 -6.34
C ASN A 85 13.95 8.14 -7.03
N ASN A 86 13.32 7.44 -7.98
CA ASN A 86 12.00 7.82 -8.48
C ASN A 86 10.94 7.11 -7.63
N LEU A 87 9.93 7.85 -7.18
CA LEU A 87 8.82 7.33 -6.39
C LEU A 87 7.51 7.41 -7.18
N TYR A 88 6.89 6.26 -7.43
CA TYR A 88 5.63 6.14 -8.16
C TYR A 88 4.56 5.54 -7.26
N PHE A 89 3.47 6.27 -7.02
CA PHE A 89 2.32 5.67 -6.34
C PHE A 89 1.45 4.92 -7.34
N VAL A 90 1.20 3.64 -7.05
CA VAL A 90 0.42 2.73 -7.91
C VAL A 90 -0.65 2.05 -7.06
N THR A 91 -1.87 2.59 -7.09
CA THR A 91 -2.97 2.14 -6.23
C THR A 91 -4.11 1.50 -7.00
N ALA A 92 -4.80 0.54 -6.34
CA ALA A 92 -6.01 -0.09 -6.86
C ALA A 92 -7.27 0.77 -6.68
N ARG A 93 -7.18 1.94 -6.03
CA ARG A 93 -8.31 2.86 -5.86
C ARG A 93 -9.05 3.09 -7.17
N GLU A 94 -10.35 3.28 -7.09
CA GLU A 94 -11.16 3.63 -8.24
C GLU A 94 -10.92 5.07 -8.73
N LYS A 95 -11.19 5.33 -10.00
CA LYS A 95 -10.95 6.64 -10.64
C LYS A 95 -11.68 7.80 -9.95
N SER A 96 -12.83 7.58 -9.35
CA SER A 96 -13.58 8.59 -8.59
C SER A 96 -12.78 9.18 -7.42
N LEU A 97 -11.78 8.46 -6.91
CA LEU A 97 -10.91 8.87 -5.80
C LEU A 97 -9.62 9.59 -6.25
N GLU A 98 -9.44 9.83 -7.54
CA GLU A 98 -8.19 10.41 -8.08
C GLU A 98 -7.84 11.75 -7.43
N LEU A 99 -8.80 12.70 -7.40
CA LEU A 99 -8.57 14.01 -6.78
C LEU A 99 -8.33 13.90 -5.26
N VAL A 100 -9.09 13.06 -4.57
CA VAL A 100 -8.89 12.83 -3.13
C VAL A 100 -7.51 12.26 -2.84
N THR A 101 -7.06 11.31 -3.65
CA THR A 101 -5.74 10.70 -3.51
C THR A 101 -4.62 11.74 -3.72
N PHE A 102 -4.73 12.52 -4.78
CA PHE A 102 -3.77 13.58 -5.08
C PHE A 102 -3.70 14.62 -3.94
N LEU A 103 -4.85 15.13 -3.50
CA LEU A 103 -4.92 16.11 -2.40
C LEU A 103 -4.43 15.51 -1.09
N TYR A 104 -4.70 14.23 -0.82
CA TYR A 104 -4.19 13.54 0.37
C TYR A 104 -2.67 13.56 0.42
N LEU A 105 -2.00 13.16 -0.67
CA LEU A 105 -0.53 13.15 -0.74
C LEU A 105 0.05 14.57 -0.62
N LEU A 106 -0.56 15.56 -1.26
CA LEU A 106 -0.12 16.96 -1.17
C LEU A 106 -0.26 17.52 0.25
N ASN A 107 -1.42 17.30 0.90
CA ASN A 107 -1.69 17.81 2.25
C ASN A 107 -0.77 17.20 3.32
N HIS A 108 -0.27 15.97 3.07
CA HIS A 108 0.71 15.31 3.93
C HIS A 108 2.15 15.56 3.47
N GLU A 109 2.35 16.43 2.46
CA GLU A 109 3.66 16.77 1.88
C GLU A 109 4.46 15.52 1.48
N ILE A 110 3.79 14.48 0.97
CA ILE A 110 4.44 13.25 0.51
C ILE A 110 5.07 13.50 -0.87
N PRO A 111 6.38 13.28 -1.05
CA PRO A 111 7.03 13.46 -2.33
C PRO A 111 6.74 12.29 -3.28
N PHE A 112 6.57 12.60 -4.57
CA PHE A 112 6.40 11.61 -5.63
C PHE A 112 6.72 12.20 -7.01
N ASP A 113 7.05 11.34 -7.96
CA ASP A 113 7.18 11.73 -9.37
C ASP A 113 5.82 11.64 -10.06
N GLU A 114 5.10 10.52 -9.92
CA GLU A 114 3.77 10.32 -10.54
C GLU A 114 2.87 9.43 -9.68
N ILE A 115 1.54 9.56 -9.90
CA ILE A 115 0.49 8.76 -9.27
C ILE A 115 -0.33 8.05 -10.34
N TYR A 116 -0.59 6.76 -10.13
CA TYR A 116 -1.40 5.93 -11.01
C TYR A 116 -2.57 5.31 -10.25
N ILE A 117 -3.78 5.76 -10.58
CA ILE A 117 -5.05 5.24 -10.05
C ILE A 117 -5.57 4.19 -11.02
N LEU A 118 -5.41 2.92 -10.70
CA LEU A 118 -5.68 1.83 -11.66
C LEU A 118 -7.15 1.42 -11.73
N GLY A 119 -7.89 1.50 -10.63
CA GLY A 119 -9.24 0.94 -10.51
C GLY A 119 -9.26 -0.59 -10.54
N THR A 120 -8.12 -1.23 -10.32
CA THR A 120 -7.94 -2.68 -10.33
C THR A 120 -6.73 -3.08 -9.50
N HIS A 121 -6.78 -4.30 -8.92
CA HIS A 121 -5.66 -4.89 -8.19
C HIS A 121 -4.52 -5.40 -9.11
N ASN A 122 -4.76 -5.56 -10.41
CA ASN A 122 -3.71 -5.97 -11.35
C ASN A 122 -2.70 -4.84 -11.59
N LYS A 123 -1.64 -4.81 -10.80
CA LYS A 123 -0.57 -3.80 -10.85
C LYS A 123 0.60 -4.17 -11.77
N VAL A 124 0.70 -5.44 -12.18
CA VAL A 124 1.82 -5.95 -12.99
C VAL A 124 2.07 -5.19 -14.29
N PRO A 125 1.05 -4.86 -15.12
CA PRO A 125 1.28 -4.09 -16.33
C PRO A 125 1.94 -2.74 -16.04
N LYS A 126 1.43 -2.02 -15.02
CA LYS A 126 1.98 -0.71 -14.65
C LYS A 126 3.40 -0.80 -14.09
N ALA A 127 3.68 -1.80 -13.27
CA ALA A 127 5.03 -2.04 -12.76
C ALA A 127 6.03 -2.31 -13.91
N LYS A 128 5.62 -3.00 -14.97
CA LYS A 128 6.43 -3.19 -16.19
C LYS A 128 6.67 -1.89 -16.94
N ASP A 129 5.61 -1.09 -17.17
CA ASP A 129 5.70 0.21 -17.86
C ASP A 129 6.67 1.16 -17.16
N LEU A 130 6.69 1.14 -15.82
CA LEU A 130 7.55 1.99 -14.98
C LEU A 130 8.97 1.41 -14.82
N ILE A 131 9.24 0.24 -15.38
CA ILE A 131 10.51 -0.47 -15.16
C ILE A 131 10.82 -0.53 -13.66
N CYS A 132 9.81 -0.95 -12.89
CA CYS A 132 9.84 -0.96 -11.43
C CYS A 132 10.97 -1.88 -10.93
N ASP A 133 11.84 -1.34 -10.07
CA ASP A 133 12.91 -2.11 -9.43
C ASP A 133 12.44 -2.79 -8.15
N ILE A 134 11.57 -2.11 -7.40
CA ILE A 134 11.03 -2.56 -6.11
C ILE A 134 9.58 -2.13 -6.04
N PHE A 135 8.69 -3.02 -5.58
CA PHE A 135 7.31 -2.68 -5.25
C PHE A 135 7.08 -2.80 -3.74
N ILE A 136 6.49 -1.78 -3.11
CA ILE A 136 6.11 -1.78 -1.68
C ILE A 136 4.60 -1.97 -1.60
N GLU A 137 4.15 -2.99 -0.88
CA GLU A 137 2.77 -3.48 -0.82
C GLU A 137 2.38 -3.96 0.59
N ASP A 138 1.07 -3.96 0.89
CA ASP A 138 0.50 -4.59 2.09
C ASP A 138 -0.42 -5.78 1.75
N SER A 139 -0.95 -5.83 0.52
CA SER A 139 -1.78 -6.93 0.05
C SER A 139 -0.93 -8.14 -0.32
N TYR A 140 -1.20 -9.27 0.35
CA TYR A 140 -0.51 -10.53 0.07
C TYR A 140 -0.70 -11.01 -1.37
N ASP A 141 -1.93 -10.94 -1.89
CA ASP A 141 -2.25 -11.42 -3.23
C ASP A 141 -1.54 -10.58 -4.31
N ASN A 142 -1.53 -9.26 -4.15
CA ASN A 142 -0.78 -8.36 -5.03
C ASN A 142 0.73 -8.64 -4.97
N ALA A 143 1.27 -8.85 -3.77
CA ALA A 143 2.69 -9.15 -3.57
C ALA A 143 3.08 -10.47 -4.27
N ILE A 144 2.25 -11.51 -4.16
CA ILE A 144 2.46 -12.79 -4.85
C ILE A 144 2.40 -12.60 -6.38
N GLU A 145 1.42 -11.87 -6.91
CA GLU A 145 1.27 -11.63 -8.35
C GLU A 145 2.48 -10.88 -8.92
N LEU A 146 2.91 -9.80 -8.25
CA LEU A 146 4.08 -9.01 -8.62
C LEU A 146 5.36 -9.86 -8.56
N SER A 147 5.57 -10.60 -7.49
CA SER A 147 6.77 -11.42 -7.31
C SER A 147 6.86 -12.58 -8.31
N ASN A 148 5.73 -13.21 -8.65
CA ASN A 148 5.66 -14.22 -9.69
C ASN A 148 5.93 -13.65 -11.09
N SER A 149 5.72 -12.34 -11.25
CA SER A 149 6.07 -11.61 -12.48
C SER A 149 7.50 -11.10 -12.51
N GLY A 150 8.32 -11.48 -11.51
CA GLY A 150 9.77 -11.20 -11.45
C GLY A 150 10.14 -9.91 -10.71
N PHE A 151 9.20 -9.20 -10.11
CA PHE A 151 9.49 -8.02 -9.32
C PHE A 151 9.97 -8.38 -7.91
N LYS A 152 10.92 -7.59 -7.38
CA LYS A 152 11.26 -7.62 -5.96
C LYS A 152 10.18 -6.85 -5.19
N VAL A 153 9.58 -7.48 -4.18
CA VAL A 153 8.47 -6.89 -3.41
C VAL A 153 8.87 -6.76 -1.94
N ILE A 154 8.62 -5.61 -1.34
CA ILE A 154 8.67 -5.42 0.11
C ILE A 154 7.22 -5.42 0.61
N LEU A 155 6.86 -6.44 1.39
CA LEU A 155 5.53 -6.59 1.98
C LEU A 155 5.54 -6.05 3.40
N ILE A 156 4.87 -4.90 3.64
CA ILE A 156 4.75 -4.36 4.98
C ILE A 156 3.78 -5.18 5.82
N ASP A 157 4.20 -5.59 7.02
CA ASP A 157 3.44 -6.49 7.89
C ASP A 157 2.12 -5.90 8.35
N THR A 158 1.07 -6.72 8.25
CA THR A 158 -0.28 -6.45 8.75
C THR A 158 -0.88 -7.75 9.28
N ASN A 159 -1.94 -7.68 10.11
CA ASN A 159 -2.58 -8.87 10.64
C ASN A 159 -3.20 -9.78 9.56
N TYR A 160 -3.55 -9.23 8.40
CA TYR A 160 -4.22 -9.94 7.32
C TYR A 160 -3.28 -10.51 6.24
N ASN A 161 -1.96 -10.26 6.32
CA ASN A 161 -1.02 -10.70 5.27
C ASN A 161 0.06 -11.67 5.74
N ARG A 162 -0.05 -12.23 6.96
CA ARG A 162 0.95 -13.13 7.57
C ARG A 162 0.87 -14.55 7.01
N LEU A 163 1.10 -14.68 5.72
CA LEU A 163 1.13 -15.94 4.97
C LEU A 163 2.55 -16.26 4.50
N PRO A 164 2.84 -17.51 4.07
CA PRO A 164 4.15 -17.91 3.56
C PRO A 164 4.57 -17.09 2.33
N LEU A 165 5.82 -16.65 2.27
CA LEU A 165 6.36 -15.80 1.22
C LEU A 165 7.26 -16.62 0.27
N ASN A 166 7.33 -16.20 -1.00
CA ASN A 166 8.36 -16.70 -1.93
C ASN A 166 9.64 -15.83 -1.81
N HIS A 167 10.71 -16.26 -2.50
CA HIS A 167 12.05 -15.67 -2.39
C HIS A 167 12.17 -14.23 -2.93
N ASN A 168 11.21 -13.74 -3.70
CA ASN A 168 11.19 -12.37 -4.23
C ASN A 168 10.45 -11.39 -3.30
N ILE A 169 9.85 -11.87 -2.22
CA ILE A 169 9.12 -11.04 -1.25
C ILE A 169 9.91 -10.97 0.05
N ILE A 170 10.21 -9.76 0.49
CA ILE A 170 10.83 -9.48 1.78
C ILE A 170 9.78 -8.83 2.68
N ARG A 171 9.56 -9.40 3.88
CA ARG A 171 8.66 -8.79 4.86
C ARG A 171 9.38 -7.70 5.63
N ALA A 172 8.73 -6.55 5.79
CA ALA A 172 9.17 -5.47 6.67
C ALA A 172 8.07 -5.15 7.70
N HIS A 173 8.43 -4.83 8.92
CA HIS A 173 7.46 -4.54 9.98
C HIS A 173 7.14 -3.05 10.13
N ASN A 174 7.97 -2.19 9.58
CA ASN A 174 7.82 -0.73 9.62
C ASN A 174 8.59 -0.07 8.49
N TRP A 175 8.42 1.24 8.35
CA TRP A 175 9.08 2.01 7.29
C TRP A 175 10.59 2.16 7.48
N MET A 176 11.10 2.08 8.71
CA MET A 176 12.55 2.05 8.97
C MET A 176 13.20 0.81 8.36
N GLU A 177 12.59 -0.38 8.54
CA GLU A 177 13.05 -1.62 7.91
C GLU A 177 12.95 -1.56 6.38
N ILE A 178 11.88 -0.95 5.82
CA ILE A 178 11.74 -0.73 4.38
C ILE A 178 12.94 0.08 3.85
N SER A 179 13.30 1.17 4.52
CA SER A 179 14.44 2.01 4.15
C SER A 179 15.76 1.24 4.15
N GLN A 180 15.99 0.40 5.17
CA GLN A 180 17.19 -0.45 5.25
C GLN A 180 17.26 -1.45 4.10
N ILE A 181 16.15 -2.16 3.82
CA ILE A 181 16.05 -3.14 2.72
C ILE A 181 16.33 -2.46 1.37
N ILE A 182 15.77 -1.26 1.12
CA ILE A 182 16.00 -0.51 -0.12
C ILE A 182 17.48 -0.13 -0.26
N THR A 183 18.11 0.28 0.83
CA THR A 183 19.54 0.62 0.86
C THR A 183 20.40 -0.59 0.49
N GLU A 184 20.14 -1.76 1.07
CA GLU A 184 20.83 -3.02 0.77
C GLU A 184 20.67 -3.40 -0.71
N ILE A 185 19.45 -3.35 -1.25
CA ILE A 185 19.17 -3.63 -2.67
C ILE A 185 19.92 -2.65 -3.59
N SER A 186 20.00 -1.37 -3.20
CA SER A 186 20.70 -0.35 -3.97
C SER A 186 22.20 -0.65 -4.06
N ILE A 187 22.82 -1.09 -2.96
CA ILE A 187 24.24 -1.46 -2.90
C ILE A 187 24.49 -2.72 -3.75
N GLU A 188 23.64 -3.75 -3.66
CA GLU A 188 23.76 -4.97 -4.49
C GLU A 188 23.75 -4.66 -5.99
N LYS A 189 22.88 -3.73 -6.42
CA LYS A 189 22.79 -3.31 -7.84
C LYS A 189 23.96 -2.47 -8.35
N GLU A 190 24.77 -1.88 -7.46
CA GLU A 190 26.01 -1.20 -7.84
C GLU A 190 27.19 -2.16 -8.03
N ALA A 191 27.13 -3.31 -7.40
CA ALA A 191 28.21 -4.30 -7.43
C ALA A 191 28.19 -5.20 -8.69
N ILE A 192 27.16 -5.08 -9.53
CA ILE A 192 26.96 -5.83 -10.80
C ILE A 192 27.21 -4.90 -11.99
#